data_837dd46a06df0ca49b033d156ea20a02
#
_entry.id   837dd46a06df0ca49b033d156ea20a02
#
_cell.length_a   1.000
_cell.length_b   1.000
_cell.length_c   1.000
_cell.angle_alpha   90.00
_cell.angle_beta   90.00
_cell.angle_gamma   90.00
#
_symmetry.space_group_name_H-M   'P 1'
#
loop_
_entity.id
_entity.type
_entity.pdbx_description
1 polymer ?
#
loop_
_entity_poly.entity_id
_entity_poly.type
_entity_poly.pdbx_seq_one_letter_code
_entity_poly.pdbx_strand_id
1 'polypeptide(L)'
;MWQIPLFLIACTVLFGCSGESGTAVPPAQLLEHVGRGEFILYRRNGDRYPSEPIPDGTELLHGREILQTRSIASAGDRTQLIQALEAGQADARRNPEPSVDCFNPRHAIRTIDGETTTDRLICFECRNIMVWTNGEMTGGSSTSASPQAVFDSFLEKGDPRR
;
A
#
# COMPACT_ATOMS: atom_id res chain seq x y z
N MET A 1 -39.00 -57.60 -25.32
CA MET A 1 -38.63 -57.37 -23.91
C MET A 1 -37.14 -57.03 -23.93
N TRP A 2 -36.80 -55.73 -23.95
CA TRP A 2 -35.42 -55.24 -23.94
C TRP A 2 -35.24 -54.47 -22.64
N GLN A 3 -34.36 -54.92 -21.77
CA GLN A 3 -33.94 -54.23 -20.55
C GLN A 3 -32.77 -53.29 -20.88
N ILE A 4 -32.93 -52.00 -20.54
CA ILE A 4 -31.88 -50.99 -20.62
C ILE A 4 -31.25 -50.89 -19.22
N PRO A 5 -29.92 -51.02 -19.07
CA PRO A 5 -29.27 -50.79 -17.77
C PRO A 5 -29.09 -49.30 -17.51
N LEU A 6 -29.57 -48.88 -16.34
CA LEU A 6 -29.34 -47.54 -15.79
C LEU A 6 -27.89 -47.42 -15.32
N PHE A 7 -27.09 -46.59 -16.01
CA PHE A 7 -25.76 -46.20 -15.52
C PHE A 7 -25.92 -45.00 -14.56
N LEU A 8 -25.71 -45.27 -13.27
CA LEU A 8 -25.57 -44.27 -12.25
C LEU A 8 -24.18 -43.64 -12.38
N ILE A 9 -24.09 -42.39 -12.90
CA ILE A 9 -22.88 -41.58 -12.89
C ILE A 9 -22.81 -40.90 -11.52
N ALA A 10 -21.94 -41.42 -10.64
CA ALA A 10 -21.59 -40.76 -9.39
C ALA A 10 -20.68 -39.56 -9.69
N CYS A 11 -21.22 -38.35 -9.60
CA CYS A 11 -20.46 -37.10 -9.70
C CYS A 11 -19.78 -36.85 -8.36
N THR A 12 -18.50 -37.23 -8.22
CA THR A 12 -17.67 -36.89 -7.06
C THR A 12 -17.23 -35.41 -7.21
N VAL A 13 -17.91 -34.52 -6.49
CA VAL A 13 -17.53 -33.13 -6.36
C VAL A 13 -16.34 -33.07 -5.41
N LEU A 14 -15.12 -32.94 -5.95
CA LEU A 14 -13.95 -32.60 -5.18
C LEU A 14 -14.02 -31.11 -4.84
N PHE A 15 -14.42 -30.78 -3.63
CA PHE A 15 -14.22 -29.46 -3.05
C PHE A 15 -12.71 -29.22 -2.86
N GLY A 16 -12.07 -28.65 -3.87
CA GLY A 16 -10.73 -28.08 -3.74
C GLY A 16 -10.84 -26.81 -2.89
N CYS A 17 -10.34 -26.85 -1.65
CA CYS A 17 -10.03 -25.64 -0.90
C CYS A 17 -8.90 -24.90 -1.63
N SER A 18 -9.27 -23.99 -2.54
CA SER A 18 -8.37 -22.97 -3.05
C SER A 18 -8.14 -21.97 -1.93
N GLY A 19 -7.03 -22.10 -1.21
CA GLY A 19 -6.53 -21.05 -0.35
C GLY A 19 -6.30 -19.81 -1.24
N GLU A 20 -7.12 -18.79 -1.05
CA GLU A 20 -6.88 -17.47 -1.64
C GLU A 20 -5.62 -16.91 -1.03
N SER A 21 -4.50 -17.17 -1.70
CA SER A 21 -3.28 -16.39 -1.51
C SER A 21 -3.62 -14.97 -1.87
N GLY A 22 -3.62 -14.06 -0.88
CA GLY A 22 -3.83 -12.64 -1.08
C GLY A 22 -2.97 -12.17 -2.26
N THR A 23 -3.62 -11.82 -3.36
CA THR A 23 -2.97 -11.40 -4.59
C THR A 23 -2.24 -10.10 -4.30
N ALA A 24 -0.91 -10.17 -4.21
CA ALA A 24 -0.07 -8.98 -4.22
C ALA A 24 -0.44 -8.14 -5.45
N VAL A 25 -0.88 -6.90 -5.23
CA VAL A 25 -1.22 -5.97 -6.32
C VAL A 25 0.00 -5.84 -7.23
N PRO A 26 -0.11 -6.17 -8.53
CA PRO A 26 1.04 -6.12 -9.43
C PRO A 26 1.62 -4.69 -9.51
N PRO A 27 2.95 -4.50 -9.56
CA PRO A 27 3.61 -3.20 -9.65
C PRO A 27 3.10 -2.31 -10.80
N ALA A 28 2.70 -2.91 -11.92
CA ALA A 28 2.19 -2.21 -13.09
C ALA A 28 0.92 -1.38 -12.82
N GLN A 29 0.09 -1.73 -11.84
CA GLN A 29 -1.12 -0.97 -11.49
C GLN A 29 -0.81 0.36 -10.78
N LEU A 30 0.40 0.53 -10.25
CA LEU A 30 0.79 1.80 -9.65
C LEU A 30 0.98 2.90 -10.70
N LEU A 31 1.54 2.57 -11.86
CA LEU A 31 1.81 3.55 -12.92
C LEU A 31 0.56 4.02 -13.67
N GLU A 32 -0.48 3.20 -13.73
CA GLU A 32 -1.73 3.57 -14.42
C GLU A 32 -2.45 4.75 -13.76
N HIS A 33 -2.28 4.95 -12.45
CA HIS A 33 -2.89 6.03 -11.70
C HIS A 33 -2.04 7.31 -11.58
N VAL A 34 -0.80 7.30 -12.08
CA VAL A 34 0.13 8.44 -11.94
C VAL A 34 -0.33 9.68 -12.72
N GLY A 35 -1.04 9.49 -13.82
CA GLY A 35 -1.48 10.57 -14.72
C GLY A 35 -2.84 11.17 -14.40
N ARG A 36 -3.63 10.58 -13.50
CA ARG A 36 -5.03 10.96 -13.24
C ARG A 36 -5.26 11.24 -11.77
N GLY A 37 -6.20 12.16 -11.50
CA GLY A 37 -6.65 12.44 -10.14
C GLY A 37 -5.63 13.15 -9.24
N GLU A 38 -5.89 13.09 -7.95
CA GLU A 38 -5.02 13.68 -6.93
C GLU A 38 -3.95 12.69 -6.49
N PHE A 39 -2.77 13.24 -6.18
CA PHE A 39 -1.66 12.47 -5.62
C PHE A 39 -1.09 13.24 -4.42
N ILE A 40 -1.21 12.66 -3.24
CA ILE A 40 -0.86 13.31 -1.98
C ILE A 40 0.16 12.47 -1.24
N LEU A 41 1.27 13.09 -0.85
CA LEU A 41 2.30 12.49 -0.02
C LEU A 41 2.14 12.98 1.42
N TYR A 42 2.22 12.07 2.38
CA TYR A 42 2.12 12.35 3.81
C TYR A 42 3.37 11.94 4.56
N ARG A 43 3.73 12.77 5.56
CA ARG A 43 4.55 12.36 6.70
C ARG A 43 3.63 12.12 7.88
N ARG A 44 3.78 10.98 8.54
CA ARG A 44 2.96 10.57 9.68
C ARG A 44 3.81 10.44 10.93
N ASN A 45 3.17 10.63 12.09
CA ASN A 45 3.83 10.46 13.37
C ASN A 45 4.07 8.97 13.65
N GLY A 46 5.33 8.54 13.52
CA GLY A 46 5.77 7.19 13.85
C GLY A 46 6.23 7.03 15.30
N ASP A 47 6.43 8.12 16.02
CA ASP A 47 7.04 8.09 17.36
C ASP A 47 6.00 8.01 18.48
N ARG A 48 4.73 8.28 18.16
CA ARG A 48 3.64 8.20 19.13
C ARG A 48 3.26 6.75 19.40
N TYR A 49 3.25 6.38 20.67
CA TYR A 49 2.73 5.08 21.09
C TYR A 49 1.21 5.01 20.93
N PRO A 50 0.63 3.85 20.56
CA PRO A 50 -0.83 3.71 20.41
C PRO A 50 -1.64 4.04 21.66
N SER A 51 -1.02 3.98 22.85
CA SER A 51 -1.64 4.28 24.13
C SER A 51 -1.66 5.78 24.49
N GLU A 52 -0.95 6.62 23.74
CA GLU A 52 -0.94 8.06 23.99
C GLU A 52 -2.22 8.69 23.44
N PRO A 53 -2.90 9.56 24.25
CA PRO A 53 -4.10 10.24 23.79
C PRO A 53 -3.79 11.16 22.62
N ILE A 54 -4.65 11.13 21.61
CA ILE A 54 -4.55 12.01 20.45
C ILE A 54 -5.25 13.31 20.80
N PRO A 55 -4.60 14.48 20.67
CA PRO A 55 -5.24 15.76 20.92
C PRO A 55 -6.46 15.97 20.03
N ASP A 56 -7.49 16.64 20.57
CA ASP A 56 -8.67 17.01 19.78
C ASP A 56 -8.29 17.87 18.57
N GLY A 57 -8.92 17.60 17.42
CA GLY A 57 -8.66 18.33 16.19
C GLY A 57 -7.40 17.86 15.42
N THR A 58 -6.70 16.83 15.89
CA THR A 58 -5.58 16.25 15.15
C THR A 58 -6.05 15.56 13.88
N GLU A 59 -5.47 15.91 12.73
CA GLU A 59 -5.74 15.23 11.46
C GLU A 59 -5.09 13.85 11.45
N LEU A 60 -5.86 12.82 11.09
CA LEU A 60 -5.43 11.43 11.14
C LEU A 60 -5.54 10.77 9.78
N LEU A 61 -4.58 9.90 9.46
CA LEU A 61 -4.65 8.95 8.36
C LEU A 61 -4.48 7.54 8.92
N HIS A 62 -5.52 6.71 8.81
CA HIS A 62 -5.57 5.36 9.40
C HIS A 62 -5.10 5.33 10.87
N GLY A 63 -5.69 6.21 11.70
CA GLY A 63 -5.44 6.28 13.13
C GLY A 63 -4.08 6.85 13.56
N ARG A 64 -3.28 7.37 12.64
CA ARG A 64 -2.00 8.03 12.93
C ARG A 64 -2.06 9.50 12.54
N GLU A 65 -1.50 10.33 13.41
CA GLU A 65 -1.37 11.77 13.21
C GLU A 65 -0.60 12.09 11.92
N ILE A 66 -1.12 13.04 11.14
CA ILE A 66 -0.46 13.61 9.97
C ILE A 66 0.42 14.77 10.44
N LEU A 67 1.73 14.66 10.22
CA LEU A 67 2.70 15.71 10.52
C LEU A 67 2.89 16.68 9.36
N GLN A 68 2.71 16.18 8.14
CA GLN A 68 2.88 16.98 6.93
C GLN A 68 2.11 16.37 5.77
N THR A 69 1.52 17.24 4.95
CA THR A 69 0.80 16.88 3.72
C THR A 69 1.41 17.64 2.56
N ARG A 70 1.62 16.94 1.43
CA ARG A 70 2.08 17.57 0.19
C ARG A 70 1.32 17.01 -1.00
N SER A 71 0.61 17.89 -1.72
CA SER A 71 0.05 17.54 -3.03
C SER A 71 1.15 17.54 -4.09
N ILE A 72 1.21 16.47 -4.88
CA ILE A 72 2.19 16.28 -5.96
C ILE A 72 1.47 16.51 -7.30
N ALA A 73 1.55 17.73 -7.81
CA ALA A 73 0.89 18.11 -9.06
C ALA A 73 1.63 17.62 -10.32
N SER A 74 2.98 17.66 -10.28
CA SER A 74 3.82 17.28 -11.41
C SER A 74 3.76 15.78 -11.71
N ALA A 75 3.43 15.40 -12.93
CA ALA A 75 3.46 14.01 -13.37
C ALA A 75 4.86 13.40 -13.28
N GLY A 76 5.91 14.19 -13.54
CA GLY A 76 7.31 13.75 -13.39
C GLY A 76 7.66 13.42 -11.94
N ASP A 77 7.23 14.24 -10.98
CA ASP A 77 7.45 14.03 -9.56
C ASP A 77 6.69 12.78 -9.06
N ARG A 78 5.45 12.60 -9.50
CA ARG A 78 4.66 11.38 -9.21
C ARG A 78 5.38 10.13 -9.72
N THR A 79 5.83 10.19 -10.99
CA THR A 79 6.59 9.10 -11.61
C THR A 79 7.84 8.77 -10.81
N GLN A 80 8.61 9.78 -10.37
CA GLN A 80 9.81 9.58 -9.58
C GLN A 80 9.52 8.88 -8.24
N LEU A 81 8.47 9.27 -7.53
CA LEU A 81 8.06 8.64 -6.27
C LEU A 81 7.65 7.17 -6.48
N ILE A 82 6.85 6.90 -7.53
CA ILE A 82 6.39 5.55 -7.84
C ILE A 82 7.56 4.66 -8.26
N GLN A 83 8.43 5.13 -9.14
CA GLN A 83 9.62 4.37 -9.57
C GLN A 83 10.55 4.06 -8.40
N ALA A 84 10.74 5.00 -7.46
CA ALA A 84 11.51 4.74 -6.26
C ALA A 84 10.87 3.61 -5.43
N LEU A 85 9.55 3.65 -5.24
CA LEU A 85 8.82 2.62 -4.49
C LEU A 85 8.88 1.26 -5.17
N GLU A 86 8.70 1.20 -6.48
CA GLU A 86 8.82 -0.03 -7.28
C GLU A 86 10.23 -0.63 -7.23
N ALA A 87 11.26 0.24 -7.27
CA ALA A 87 12.66 -0.19 -7.11
C ALA A 87 12.88 -0.81 -5.72
N GLY A 88 12.34 -0.22 -4.66
CA GLY A 88 12.39 -0.77 -3.31
C GLY A 88 11.67 -2.11 -3.17
N GLN A 89 10.50 -2.26 -3.81
CA GLN A 89 9.78 -3.53 -3.86
C GLN A 89 10.54 -4.60 -4.66
N ALA A 90 11.14 -4.21 -5.79
CA ALA A 90 11.96 -5.12 -6.58
C ALA A 90 13.21 -5.56 -5.83
N ASP A 91 13.82 -4.67 -5.05
CA ASP A 91 14.96 -4.97 -4.19
C ASP A 91 14.57 -5.94 -3.07
N ALA A 92 13.47 -5.70 -2.37
CA ALA A 92 12.96 -6.60 -1.34
C ALA A 92 12.66 -8.01 -1.86
N ARG A 93 12.20 -8.14 -3.12
CA ARG A 93 11.98 -9.45 -3.74
C ARG A 93 13.30 -10.18 -4.06
N ARG A 94 14.34 -9.45 -4.47
CA ARG A 94 15.67 -10.03 -4.75
C ARG A 94 16.45 -10.37 -3.49
N ASN A 95 16.28 -9.56 -2.46
CA ASN A 95 16.99 -9.66 -1.21
C ASN A 95 15.96 -9.71 -0.06
N PRO A 96 15.26 -10.84 0.12
CA PRO A 96 14.24 -10.94 1.14
C PRO A 96 14.90 -10.91 2.52
N GLU A 97 14.56 -9.87 3.27
CA GLU A 97 14.96 -9.77 4.67
C GLU A 97 13.75 -10.04 5.57
N PRO A 98 13.97 -10.57 6.80
CA PRO A 98 12.88 -10.78 7.72
C PRO A 98 12.11 -9.47 7.96
N SER A 99 10.78 -9.52 7.81
CA SER A 99 9.96 -8.41 8.24
C SER A 99 9.96 -8.30 9.76
N VAL A 100 10.02 -7.08 10.27
CA VAL A 100 9.90 -6.83 11.70
C VAL A 100 8.44 -6.60 12.04
N ASP A 101 7.94 -7.22 13.08
CA ASP A 101 6.51 -7.20 13.49
C ASP A 101 6.00 -5.84 14.01
N CYS A 102 6.72 -4.75 13.75
CA CYS A 102 6.32 -3.41 14.13
C CYS A 102 5.91 -2.61 12.89
N PHE A 103 4.63 -2.66 12.47
CA PHE A 103 4.16 -1.81 11.38
C PHE A 103 3.93 -0.38 11.88
N ASN A 104 4.94 0.47 11.69
CA ASN A 104 4.93 1.87 12.07
C ASN A 104 5.21 2.78 10.86
N PRO A 105 4.26 2.94 9.93
CA PRO A 105 4.47 3.67 8.69
C PRO A 105 4.60 5.18 8.95
N ARG A 106 5.75 5.74 8.59
CA ARG A 106 6.03 7.19 8.68
C ARG A 106 5.70 7.93 7.39
N HIS A 107 5.49 7.21 6.29
CA HIS A 107 5.13 7.76 4.99
C HIS A 107 3.83 7.16 4.49
N ALA A 108 3.08 7.94 3.71
CA ALA A 108 1.94 7.41 2.98
C ALA A 108 1.76 8.16 1.65
N ILE A 109 1.23 7.44 0.65
CA ILE A 109 0.73 8.03 -0.58
C ILE A 109 -0.78 7.80 -0.61
N ARG A 110 -1.54 8.86 -0.86
CA ARG A 110 -2.95 8.78 -1.25
C ARG A 110 -3.09 9.14 -2.71
N THR A 111 -3.79 8.29 -3.45
CA THR A 111 -4.25 8.61 -4.80
C THR A 111 -5.78 8.64 -4.81
N ILE A 112 -6.36 9.64 -5.49
CA ILE A 112 -7.81 9.77 -5.67
C ILE A 112 -8.07 9.82 -7.17
N ASP A 113 -8.80 8.84 -7.70
CA ASP A 113 -9.18 8.76 -9.10
C ASP A 113 -10.70 8.52 -9.18
N GLY A 114 -11.44 9.55 -9.52
CA GLY A 114 -12.90 9.56 -9.44
C GLY A 114 -13.35 9.28 -8.00
N GLU A 115 -14.13 8.23 -7.80
CA GLU A 115 -14.63 7.81 -6.49
C GLU A 115 -13.69 6.85 -5.74
N THR A 116 -12.57 6.48 -6.35
CA THR A 116 -11.64 5.53 -5.76
C THR A 116 -10.52 6.26 -5.03
N THR A 117 -10.42 6.04 -3.73
CA THR A 117 -9.30 6.48 -2.90
C THR A 117 -8.42 5.27 -2.56
N THR A 118 -7.13 5.37 -2.86
CA THR A 118 -6.17 4.34 -2.48
C THR A 118 -5.07 4.94 -1.62
N ASP A 119 -4.90 4.39 -0.41
CA ASP A 119 -3.84 4.75 0.52
C ASP A 119 -2.78 3.65 0.57
N ARG A 120 -1.53 4.03 0.41
CA ARG A 120 -0.36 3.16 0.60
C ARG A 120 0.40 3.65 1.81
N LEU A 121 0.31 2.89 2.90
CA LEU A 121 1.03 3.17 4.14
C LEU A 121 2.39 2.47 4.07
N ILE A 122 3.47 3.24 4.19
CA ILE A 122 4.83 2.76 3.93
C ILE A 122 5.66 2.85 5.20
N CYS A 123 6.12 1.70 5.68
CA CYS A 123 7.10 1.60 6.74
C CYS A 123 8.44 1.14 6.14
N PHE A 124 9.36 2.06 5.91
CA PHE A 124 10.68 1.73 5.39
C PHE A 124 11.55 1.00 6.41
N GLU A 125 11.42 1.31 7.70
CA GLU A 125 12.08 0.56 8.79
C GLU A 125 11.57 -0.87 8.88
N CYS A 126 10.26 -1.06 8.80
CA CYS A 126 9.61 -2.38 8.87
C CYS A 126 9.65 -3.11 7.53
N ARG A 127 10.06 -2.43 6.45
CA ARG A 127 10.12 -2.94 5.08
C ARG A 127 8.79 -3.46 4.54
N ASN A 128 7.71 -2.84 4.97
CA ASN A 128 6.35 -3.23 4.62
C ASN A 128 5.54 -2.06 4.08
N ILE A 129 4.64 -2.39 3.15
CA ILE A 129 3.61 -1.50 2.61
C ILE A 129 2.27 -2.17 2.84
N MET A 130 1.30 -1.41 3.38
CA MET A 130 -0.11 -1.81 3.41
C MET A 130 -0.92 -0.93 2.46
N VAL A 131 -1.85 -1.56 1.73
CA VAL A 131 -2.72 -0.88 0.76
C VAL A 131 -4.15 -0.92 1.25
N TRP A 132 -4.78 0.24 1.23
CA TRP A 132 -6.18 0.45 1.58
C TRP A 132 -6.90 1.06 0.39
N THR A 133 -8.06 0.54 0.05
CA THR A 133 -8.90 1.08 -1.02
C THR A 133 -10.26 1.40 -0.45
N ASN A 134 -10.71 2.65 -0.58
CA ASN A 134 -11.97 3.15 -0.02
C ASN A 134 -12.16 2.82 1.48
N GLY A 135 -11.06 2.89 2.25
CA GLY A 135 -11.07 2.64 3.69
C GLY A 135 -10.93 1.17 4.10
N GLU A 136 -10.87 0.24 3.17
CA GLU A 136 -10.68 -1.19 3.44
C GLU A 136 -9.25 -1.64 3.08
N MET A 137 -8.65 -2.51 3.90
CA MET A 137 -7.33 -3.07 3.61
C MET A 137 -7.45 -4.10 2.50
N THR A 138 -6.83 -3.81 1.35
CA THR A 138 -6.95 -4.62 0.12
C THR A 138 -5.67 -5.37 -0.23
N GLY A 139 -4.57 -5.09 0.45
CA GLY A 139 -3.32 -5.79 0.17
C GLY A 139 -2.11 -5.25 0.90
N GLY A 140 -0.97 -5.79 0.55
CA GLY A 140 0.32 -5.35 1.07
C GLY A 140 1.48 -5.96 0.29
N SER A 141 2.67 -5.44 0.52
CA SER A 141 3.90 -5.94 -0.10
C SER A 141 5.11 -5.54 0.73
N SER A 142 6.23 -6.20 0.49
CA SER A 142 7.50 -5.79 1.07
C SER A 142 8.16 -4.68 0.24
N THR A 143 8.98 -3.86 0.90
CA THR A 143 9.86 -2.87 0.28
C THR A 143 11.21 -2.87 0.98
N SER A 144 12.27 -2.38 0.31
CA SER A 144 13.52 -2.07 1.00
C SER A 144 13.47 -0.66 1.60
N ALA A 145 14.48 -0.30 2.37
CA ALA A 145 14.62 1.06 2.91
C ALA A 145 15.11 2.08 1.86
N SER A 146 15.61 1.62 0.70
CA SER A 146 16.26 2.49 -0.29
C SER A 146 15.41 3.66 -0.82
N PRO A 147 14.06 3.56 -0.95
CA PRO A 147 13.24 4.67 -1.41
C PRO A 147 13.08 5.81 -0.39
N GLN A 148 13.37 5.59 0.89
CA GLN A 148 13.06 6.55 1.96
C GLN A 148 13.63 7.93 1.69
N ALA A 149 14.90 8.02 1.27
CA ALA A 149 15.55 9.30 1.01
C ALA A 149 14.85 10.12 -0.10
N VAL A 150 14.30 9.45 -1.11
CA VAL A 150 13.51 10.10 -2.15
C VAL A 150 12.23 10.70 -1.55
N PHE A 151 11.50 9.93 -0.77
CA PHE A 151 10.26 10.37 -0.12
C PHE A 151 10.52 11.56 0.83
N ASP A 152 11.56 11.46 1.66
CA ASP A 152 11.96 12.54 2.56
C ASP A 152 12.30 13.82 1.80
N SER A 153 13.04 13.73 0.68
CA SER A 153 13.39 14.88 -0.14
C SER A 153 12.18 15.62 -0.71
N PHE A 154 11.13 14.88 -1.05
CA PHE A 154 9.88 15.49 -1.52
C PHE A 154 9.13 16.19 -0.38
N LEU A 155 9.10 15.63 0.80
CA LEU A 155 8.47 16.26 1.97
C LEU A 155 9.23 17.50 2.40
N GLU A 156 10.57 17.48 2.40
CA GLU A 156 11.40 18.62 2.76
C GLU A 156 11.23 19.82 1.83
N LYS A 157 11.12 19.60 0.50
CA LYS A 157 10.89 20.66 -0.49
C LYS A 157 9.55 21.37 -0.29
N GLY A 158 8.60 20.80 0.41
CA GLY A 158 7.28 21.37 0.67
C GLY A 158 7.13 21.93 2.09
N ASP A 159 8.17 21.92 2.92
CA ASP A 159 8.10 22.44 4.28
C ASP A 159 8.20 23.97 4.28
N PRO A 160 7.12 24.69 4.65
CA PRO A 160 7.13 26.16 4.68
C PRO A 160 8.04 26.76 5.76
N ARG A 161 8.63 25.92 6.63
CA ARG A 161 9.54 26.32 7.72
C ARG A 161 11.01 26.36 7.28
N ARG A 162 11.31 26.10 6.00
CA ARG A 162 12.65 26.18 5.41
C ARG A 162 12.79 27.33 4.42
#